data_9d4f904e1e7b5f85f82610ea094ace42
#
_entry.id   9d4f904e1e7b5f85f82610ea094ace42
#
_cell.length_a   1.000
_cell.length_b   1.000
_cell.length_c   1.000
_cell.angle_alpha   90.00
_cell.angle_beta   90.00
_cell.angle_gamma   90.00
#
_symmetry.space_group_name_H-M   'P 1'
#
loop_
_entity.id
_entity.type
_entity.pdbx_description
1 polymer ?
#
loop_
_entity_poly.entity_id
_entity_poly.type
_entity_poly.pdbx_seq_one_letter_code
_entity_poly.pdbx_strand_id
1 'polypeptide(L)'
;MRFILVFCLVLVCASPIHAAAPTKSPKPSPISLNIRTAGELANACTVTPTSQAGFAQLNFCNGFAQGVLQTDRQNPNGTKICMPSPSPKRSVTMKEFASWVRADVSRKDEVASVAFLRFMAGRFPCT
;
A
#
# COMPACT_ATOMS: atom_id res chain seq x y z
N MET A 1 -38.81 -60.01 35.33
CA MET A 1 -38.63 -58.67 34.75
C MET A 1 -37.75 -57.88 35.71
N ARG A 2 -36.47 -57.71 35.37
CA ARG A 2 -35.48 -56.96 36.17
C ARG A 2 -35.03 -55.76 35.33
N PHE A 3 -35.43 -54.56 35.74
CA PHE A 3 -34.97 -53.32 35.19
C PHE A 3 -33.60 -52.98 35.80
N ILE A 4 -32.55 -52.95 34.98
CA ILE A 4 -31.23 -52.46 35.36
C ILE A 4 -31.16 -50.99 34.93
N LEU A 5 -31.21 -50.07 35.91
CA LEU A 5 -30.95 -48.65 35.73
C LEU A 5 -29.45 -48.42 35.67
N VAL A 6 -28.93 -48.14 34.45
CA VAL A 6 -27.55 -47.69 34.27
C VAL A 6 -27.47 -46.21 34.51
N PHE A 7 -26.87 -45.82 35.64
CA PHE A 7 -26.57 -44.45 35.99
C PHE A 7 -25.30 -44.00 35.28
N CYS A 8 -25.43 -43.25 34.16
CA CYS A 8 -24.29 -42.59 33.52
C CYS A 8 -23.85 -41.38 34.34
N LEU A 9 -22.71 -41.55 35.02
CA LEU A 9 -22.05 -40.44 35.76
C LEU A 9 -21.27 -39.61 34.75
N VAL A 10 -21.80 -38.46 34.33
CA VAL A 10 -21.09 -37.50 33.49
C VAL A 10 -20.12 -36.68 34.35
N LEU A 11 -18.83 -37.02 34.28
CA LEU A 11 -17.77 -36.19 34.85
C LEU A 11 -17.57 -34.96 33.98
N VAL A 12 -18.05 -33.81 34.46
CA VAL A 12 -17.76 -32.50 33.83
C VAL A 12 -16.36 -32.08 34.28
N CYS A 13 -15.36 -32.25 33.41
CA CYS A 13 -14.03 -31.67 33.60
C CYS A 13 -14.11 -30.16 33.37
N ALA A 14 -14.22 -29.39 34.44
CA ALA A 14 -14.09 -27.94 34.39
C ALA A 14 -12.60 -27.58 34.22
N SER A 15 -12.15 -27.33 32.98
CA SER A 15 -10.82 -26.76 32.70
C SER A 15 -10.81 -25.28 33.09
N PRO A 16 -9.85 -24.79 33.88
CA PRO A 16 -9.73 -23.37 34.15
C PRO A 16 -9.29 -22.65 32.86
N ILE A 17 -10.18 -21.82 32.35
CA ILE A 17 -9.86 -20.90 31.26
C ILE A 17 -8.92 -19.84 31.82
N HIS A 18 -7.61 -19.96 31.58
CA HIS A 18 -6.66 -18.89 31.85
C HIS A 18 -6.96 -17.74 30.90
N ALA A 19 -7.62 -16.70 31.36
CA ALA A 19 -7.77 -15.45 30.67
C ALA A 19 -6.37 -14.84 30.51
N ALA A 20 -5.81 -14.94 29.32
CA ALA A 20 -4.58 -14.22 28.97
C ALA A 20 -4.86 -12.71 29.11
N ALA A 21 -4.05 -12.04 29.94
CA ALA A 21 -4.15 -10.60 30.12
C ALA A 21 -4.00 -9.92 28.74
N PRO A 22 -4.80 -8.88 28.41
CA PRO A 22 -4.69 -8.18 27.15
C PRO A 22 -3.31 -7.53 27.08
N THR A 23 -2.42 -8.09 26.26
CA THR A 23 -1.16 -7.43 25.89
C THR A 23 -1.52 -6.14 25.18
N LYS A 24 -1.20 -5.02 25.83
CA LYS A 24 -1.41 -3.67 25.29
C LYS A 24 -0.64 -3.56 23.98
N SER A 25 -1.37 -3.74 22.86
CA SER A 25 -0.79 -3.57 21.53
C SER A 25 -0.20 -2.17 21.43
N PRO A 26 1.05 -1.99 20.97
CA PRO A 26 1.63 -0.66 20.80
C PRO A 26 0.69 0.18 19.93
N LYS A 27 0.27 1.35 20.44
CA LYS A 27 -0.57 2.28 19.68
C LYS A 27 0.19 2.62 18.39
N PRO A 28 -0.36 2.33 17.19
CA PRO A 28 0.33 2.66 15.95
C PRO A 28 0.55 4.16 15.89
N SER A 29 1.79 4.58 15.69
CA SER A 29 2.11 5.97 15.43
C SER A 29 1.32 6.45 14.20
N PRO A 30 0.71 7.66 14.22
CA PRO A 30 -0.02 8.14 13.06
C PRO A 30 0.95 8.25 11.88
N ILE A 31 0.67 7.46 10.83
CA ILE A 31 1.41 7.50 9.58
C ILE A 31 0.95 8.75 8.86
N SER A 32 1.83 9.74 8.71
CA SER A 32 1.53 10.92 7.88
C SER A 32 1.65 10.51 6.42
N LEU A 33 0.50 10.37 5.75
CA LEU A 33 0.40 10.10 4.31
C LEU A 33 0.14 11.39 3.52
N ASN A 34 0.56 12.54 4.06
CA ASN A 34 0.42 13.82 3.38
C ASN A 34 1.57 14.02 2.39
N ILE A 35 1.42 13.47 1.20
CA ILE A 35 2.41 13.56 0.12
C ILE A 35 2.03 14.70 -0.82
N ARG A 36 2.90 15.70 -0.91
CA ARG A 36 2.77 16.89 -1.77
C ARG A 36 3.80 16.92 -2.88
N THR A 37 5.03 16.48 -2.58
CA THR A 37 6.17 16.57 -3.48
C THR A 37 6.55 15.24 -4.09
N ALA A 38 7.25 15.29 -5.23
CA ALA A 38 7.76 14.10 -5.90
C ALA A 38 8.79 13.35 -5.04
N GLY A 39 9.58 14.05 -4.23
CA GLY A 39 10.52 13.46 -3.30
C GLY A 39 9.83 12.64 -2.21
N GLU A 40 8.75 13.17 -1.64
CA GLU A 40 7.93 12.46 -0.64
C GLU A 40 7.29 11.21 -1.26
N LEU A 41 6.73 11.34 -2.47
CA LEU A 41 6.16 10.21 -3.20
C LEU A 41 7.23 9.14 -3.50
N ALA A 42 8.39 9.54 -4.01
CA ALA A 42 9.50 8.63 -4.29
C ALA A 42 9.95 7.85 -3.04
N ASN A 43 9.97 8.51 -1.88
CA ASN A 43 10.31 7.86 -0.61
C ASN A 43 9.24 6.85 -0.20
N ALA A 44 7.96 7.22 -0.26
CA ALA A 44 6.85 6.31 0.07
C ALA A 44 6.81 5.07 -0.84
N CYS A 45 7.23 5.23 -2.11
CA CYS A 45 7.21 4.15 -3.12
C CYS A 45 8.41 3.20 -3.05
N THR A 46 9.44 3.52 -2.27
CA THR A 46 10.67 2.71 -2.15
C THR A 46 10.84 2.06 -0.77
N VAL A 47 9.86 2.20 0.10
CA VAL A 47 9.86 1.56 1.42
C VAL A 47 9.85 0.04 1.28
N THR A 48 10.70 -0.64 2.06
CA THR A 48 10.61 -2.09 2.23
C THR A 48 9.51 -2.40 3.24
N PRO A 49 8.44 -3.14 2.88
CA PRO A 49 7.28 -3.36 3.75
C PRO A 49 7.57 -4.41 4.83
N THR A 50 8.43 -4.08 5.81
CA THR A 50 8.74 -4.94 6.97
C THR A 50 7.90 -4.63 8.20
N SER A 51 7.06 -3.60 8.14
CA SER A 51 6.19 -3.15 9.23
C SER A 51 4.84 -2.72 8.69
N GLN A 52 3.83 -2.63 9.57
CA GLN A 52 2.50 -2.12 9.20
C GLN A 52 2.58 -0.72 8.57
N ALA A 53 3.47 0.14 9.09
CA ALA A 53 3.72 1.46 8.54
C ALA A 53 4.28 1.39 7.11
N GLY A 54 5.24 0.51 6.85
CA GLY A 54 5.81 0.31 5.52
C GLY A 54 4.77 -0.22 4.51
N PHE A 55 3.92 -1.16 4.91
CA PHE A 55 2.80 -1.62 4.08
C PHE A 55 1.82 -0.49 3.76
N ALA A 56 1.47 0.35 4.75
CA ALA A 56 0.56 1.48 4.53
C ALA A 56 1.15 2.50 3.55
N GLN A 57 2.44 2.83 3.65
CA GLN A 57 3.13 3.73 2.71
C GLN A 57 3.16 3.16 1.28
N LEU A 58 3.48 1.88 1.13
CA LEU A 58 3.50 1.23 -0.18
C LEU A 58 2.10 1.17 -0.81
N ASN A 59 1.07 0.86 -0.02
CA ASN A 59 -0.32 0.86 -0.48
C ASN A 59 -0.78 2.26 -0.87
N PHE A 60 -0.39 3.28 -0.09
CA PHE A 60 -0.65 4.67 -0.45
C PHE A 60 0.02 5.05 -1.77
N CYS A 61 1.31 4.71 -1.97
CA CYS A 61 2.03 4.93 -3.22
C CYS A 61 1.27 4.32 -4.42
N ASN A 62 0.84 3.07 -4.29
CA ASN A 62 0.10 2.37 -5.35
C ASN A 62 -1.25 3.04 -5.64
N GLY A 63 -1.98 3.44 -4.59
CA GLY A 63 -3.27 4.14 -4.72
C GLY A 63 -3.11 5.53 -5.34
N PHE A 64 -2.09 6.28 -4.92
CA PHE A 64 -1.77 7.58 -5.49
C PHE A 64 -1.50 7.49 -6.99
N ALA A 65 -0.60 6.60 -7.41
CA ALA A 65 -0.27 6.43 -8.82
C ALA A 65 -1.50 6.05 -9.67
N GLN A 66 -2.34 5.14 -9.15
CA GLN A 66 -3.57 4.74 -9.83
C GLN A 66 -4.57 5.90 -9.91
N GLY A 67 -4.77 6.65 -8.83
CA GLY A 67 -5.70 7.78 -8.78
C GLY A 67 -5.29 8.89 -9.75
N VAL A 68 -4.02 9.27 -9.76
CA VAL A 68 -3.50 10.30 -10.67
C VAL A 68 -3.69 9.88 -12.13
N LEU A 69 -3.33 8.65 -12.51
CA LEU A 69 -3.50 8.17 -13.89
C LEU A 69 -4.98 8.07 -14.29
N GLN A 70 -5.85 7.64 -13.38
CA GLN A 70 -7.28 7.54 -13.65
C GLN A 70 -7.91 8.91 -13.86
N THR A 71 -7.55 9.89 -13.03
CA THR A 71 -8.05 11.26 -13.14
C THR A 71 -7.54 11.92 -14.43
N ASP A 72 -6.26 11.73 -14.74
CA ASP A 72 -5.66 12.29 -15.97
C ASP A 72 -6.33 11.74 -17.23
N ARG A 73 -6.63 10.44 -17.27
CA ARG A 73 -7.33 9.81 -18.41
C ARG A 73 -8.74 10.33 -18.65
N GLN A 74 -9.41 10.83 -17.61
CA GLN A 74 -10.75 11.42 -17.72
C GLN A 74 -10.71 12.89 -18.16
N ASN A 75 -9.52 13.51 -18.12
CA ASN A 75 -9.34 14.87 -18.59
C ASN A 75 -9.16 14.89 -20.12
N PRO A 76 -9.98 15.59 -20.90
CA PRO A 76 -9.84 15.72 -22.34
C PRO A 76 -8.47 16.28 -22.76
N ASN A 77 -7.86 17.10 -21.90
CA ASN A 77 -6.53 17.69 -22.09
C ASN A 77 -5.45 16.98 -21.26
N GLY A 78 -5.72 15.74 -20.84
CA GLY A 78 -4.80 14.94 -20.03
C GLY A 78 -3.51 14.59 -20.75
N THR A 79 -2.57 14.10 -19.99
CA THR A 79 -1.25 13.70 -20.47
C THR A 79 -1.38 12.48 -21.37
N LYS A 80 -0.78 12.53 -22.55
CA LYS A 80 -0.77 11.38 -23.46
C LYS A 80 0.23 10.33 -22.98
N ILE A 81 -0.28 9.23 -22.41
CA ILE A 81 0.49 8.12 -21.88
C ILE A 81 0.00 6.83 -22.53
N CYS A 82 0.86 6.17 -23.31
CA CYS A 82 0.55 4.93 -24.03
C CYS A 82 1.22 3.74 -23.34
N MET A 83 0.49 3.12 -22.41
CA MET A 83 0.99 1.93 -21.72
C MET A 83 1.13 0.75 -22.68
N PRO A 84 2.26 0.03 -22.66
CA PRO A 84 2.41 -1.17 -23.48
C PRO A 84 1.50 -2.31 -23.02
N SER A 85 1.25 -3.28 -23.89
CA SER A 85 0.56 -4.52 -23.54
C SER A 85 1.55 -5.70 -23.75
N PRO A 86 1.86 -6.47 -22.71
CA PRO A 86 1.42 -6.33 -21.31
C PRO A 86 2.05 -5.13 -20.60
N SER A 87 1.31 -4.52 -19.69
CA SER A 87 1.83 -3.41 -18.88
C SER A 87 2.90 -3.90 -17.89
N PRO A 88 3.95 -3.10 -17.63
CA PRO A 88 4.96 -3.44 -16.63
C PRO A 88 4.35 -3.52 -15.22
N LYS A 89 4.99 -4.29 -14.34
CA LYS A 89 4.58 -4.35 -12.93
C LYS A 89 4.65 -2.96 -12.31
N ARG A 90 3.60 -2.55 -11.60
CA ARG A 90 3.54 -1.23 -10.94
C ARG A 90 4.74 -0.97 -10.03
N SER A 91 5.17 -1.97 -9.27
CA SER A 91 6.34 -1.85 -8.40
C SER A 91 7.64 -1.52 -9.15
N VAL A 92 7.79 -1.99 -10.38
CA VAL A 92 8.94 -1.66 -11.24
C VAL A 92 8.84 -0.20 -11.65
N THR A 93 7.71 0.22 -12.20
CA THR A 93 7.47 1.60 -12.65
C THR A 93 7.67 2.60 -11.50
N MET A 94 7.20 2.29 -10.28
CA MET A 94 7.38 3.19 -9.13
C MET A 94 8.82 3.26 -8.64
N LYS A 95 9.61 2.19 -8.75
CA LYS A 95 11.05 2.23 -8.49
C LYS A 95 11.78 3.08 -9.55
N GLU A 96 11.42 2.95 -10.82
CA GLU A 96 11.96 3.77 -11.90
C GLU A 96 11.63 5.26 -11.69
N PHE A 97 10.38 5.58 -11.31
CA PHE A 97 9.99 6.93 -10.93
C PHE A 97 10.85 7.49 -9.80
N ALA A 98 11.04 6.72 -8.73
CA ALA A 98 11.85 7.14 -7.60
C ALA A 98 13.32 7.38 -8.01
N SER A 99 13.88 6.55 -8.88
CA SER A 99 15.22 6.74 -9.43
C SER A 99 15.30 7.99 -10.30
N TRP A 100 14.29 8.24 -11.13
CA TRP A 100 14.19 9.43 -11.95
C TRP A 100 14.11 10.73 -11.14
N VAL A 101 13.34 10.72 -10.02
CA VAL A 101 13.28 11.87 -9.08
C VAL A 101 14.64 12.12 -8.44
N ARG A 102 15.35 11.06 -8.02
CA ARG A 102 16.65 11.18 -7.34
C ARG A 102 17.78 11.61 -8.26
N ALA A 103 17.66 11.35 -9.56
CA ALA A 103 18.66 11.71 -10.55
C ALA A 103 18.80 13.24 -10.76
N ASP A 104 17.80 14.02 -10.30
CA ASP A 104 17.80 15.47 -10.43
C ASP A 104 17.16 16.12 -9.20
N VAL A 105 17.95 16.91 -8.49
CA VAL A 105 17.54 17.53 -7.21
C VAL A 105 16.33 18.45 -7.41
N SER A 106 16.24 19.14 -8.56
CA SER A 106 15.13 20.07 -8.85
C SER A 106 13.77 19.38 -8.89
N ARG A 107 13.73 18.06 -9.20
CA ARG A 107 12.48 17.28 -9.25
C ARG A 107 11.88 16.98 -7.90
N LYS A 108 12.68 17.01 -6.83
CA LYS A 108 12.22 16.61 -5.49
C LYS A 108 11.09 17.50 -4.97
N ASP A 109 11.14 18.77 -5.28
CA ASP A 109 10.20 19.78 -4.78
C ASP A 109 9.00 20.00 -5.72
N GLU A 110 8.98 19.34 -6.87
CA GLU A 110 7.85 19.40 -7.78
C GLU A 110 6.59 18.78 -7.15
N VAL A 111 5.42 19.28 -7.58
CA VAL A 111 4.13 18.69 -7.19
C VAL A 111 4.10 17.21 -7.60
N ALA A 112 3.82 16.32 -6.65
CA ALA A 112 3.91 14.88 -6.83
C ALA A 112 3.16 14.34 -8.04
N SER A 113 1.91 14.79 -8.27
CA SER A 113 1.09 14.36 -9.41
C SER A 113 1.65 14.85 -10.74
N VAL A 114 2.13 16.08 -10.79
CA VAL A 114 2.71 16.68 -12.03
C VAL A 114 3.98 15.96 -12.41
N ALA A 115 4.90 15.78 -11.46
CA ALA A 115 6.14 15.05 -11.68
C ALA A 115 5.89 13.60 -12.11
N PHE A 116 4.91 12.94 -11.49
CA PHE A 116 4.56 11.56 -11.83
C PHE A 116 4.00 11.46 -13.27
N LEU A 117 3.08 12.33 -13.66
CA LEU A 117 2.54 12.34 -15.04
C LEU A 117 3.63 12.64 -16.07
N ARG A 118 4.52 13.59 -15.79
CA ARG A 118 5.67 13.90 -16.66
C ARG A 118 6.60 12.69 -16.82
N PHE A 119 6.91 12.00 -15.73
CA PHE A 119 7.69 10.76 -15.78
C PHE A 119 6.99 9.70 -16.63
N MET A 120 5.69 9.49 -16.44
CA MET A 120 4.91 8.50 -17.18
C MET A 120 4.86 8.80 -18.67
N ALA A 121 4.68 10.07 -19.06
CA ALA A 121 4.69 10.48 -20.45
C ALA A 121 6.06 10.24 -21.13
N GLY A 122 7.15 10.54 -20.41
CA GLY A 122 8.50 10.27 -20.92
C GLY A 122 8.84 8.78 -21.00
N ARG A 123 8.29 7.97 -20.08
CA ARG A 123 8.54 6.52 -20.01
C ARG A 123 7.67 5.72 -20.98
N PHE A 124 6.48 6.20 -21.28
CA PHE A 124 5.47 5.56 -22.12
C PHE A 124 4.89 6.55 -23.13
N PRO A 125 5.73 7.07 -24.05
CA PRO A 125 5.26 8.03 -25.04
C PRO A 125 4.27 7.35 -26.01
N CYS A 126 3.29 8.12 -26.49
CA CYS A 126 2.46 7.72 -27.63
C CYS A 126 3.23 8.02 -28.93
N THR A 127 3.46 7.00 -29.70
CA THR A 127 4.06 7.10 -31.06
C THR A 127 2.99 7.30 -32.11
#